data_f311bda8afa3088e0c04a005accd273a
#
_entry.id   f311bda8afa3088e0c04a005accd273a
#
_cell.length_a   1.000
_cell.length_b   1.000
_cell.length_c   1.000
_cell.angle_alpha   90.00
_cell.angle_beta   90.00
_cell.angle_gamma   90.00
#
_symmetry.space_group_name_H-M   'P 1'
#
loop_
_entity.id
_entity.type
_entity.pdbx_description
1 polymer ?
#
loop_
_entity_poly.entity_id
_entity_poly.type
_entity_poly.pdbx_seq_one_letter_code
_entity_poly.pdbx_strand_id
1 'polypeptide(L)'
;VTSELVEYYRARAGSIGTIIVECCFVDDLGLAFPGAIGIDNDEKIAGLAKIADVIKSKGSKALLQIYHGGRMVDPKLIGGRTPVGPSAVAAPRDGAATPVALTAEEVEGMIGKFGEAVRRAIQAGFDGVEIHGANTYLIQQFFSPNSNQRDDEWGGSRENRAKFPLAVLDITHKMVRQYADDAFIIGYRFSPEELEVPGIRFEDTLYLLEKLAARGVDYLHFSLGAALRPSIVDTQDPTPLIEKYCAMRSDTLAQVPVMGVGGVVNATDVNEALDHGYDLIAVGRATIAYPDWTDRIAAGESLELFMDSTRREELSIPEPLWRFSLVEAMIRDMSMGESKFKPGTFIEKVQDDANELVINVSLETDRIADIELASGPSEDVEFVTSFEEIRTRILDANTPHVDAITGATSQSEAVKKAVSKAMLKSSKALAAEEGADPNETKSVDVVVVGSGGAGLAAAIQAHDEG
;
A
#
# COMPACT_ATOMS: atom_id res chain seq x y z
N VAL A 1 -10.37 -17.19 1.72
CA VAL A 1 -9.11 -17.57 2.40
C VAL A 1 -8.68 -18.94 1.88
N THR A 2 -7.46 -19.02 1.32
CA THR A 2 -6.85 -20.27 0.81
C THR A 2 -5.91 -20.88 1.85
N SER A 3 -5.54 -22.15 1.68
CA SER A 3 -4.52 -22.79 2.53
C SER A 3 -3.15 -22.12 2.37
N GLU A 4 -2.77 -21.71 1.16
CA GLU A 4 -1.50 -20.99 0.90
C GLU A 4 -1.44 -19.68 1.69
N LEU A 5 -2.55 -18.93 1.77
CA LEU A 5 -2.61 -17.69 2.54
C LEU A 5 -2.44 -17.96 4.05
N VAL A 6 -3.02 -19.03 4.57
CA VAL A 6 -2.83 -19.43 5.97
C VAL A 6 -1.36 -19.79 6.24
N GLU A 7 -0.70 -20.55 5.35
CA GLU A 7 0.73 -20.88 5.48
C GLU A 7 1.62 -19.65 5.35
N TYR A 8 1.27 -18.70 4.50
CA TYR A 8 1.97 -17.44 4.41
C TYR A 8 2.02 -16.70 5.76
N TYR A 9 0.88 -16.57 6.45
CA TYR A 9 0.83 -15.96 7.78
C TYR A 9 1.53 -16.80 8.84
N ARG A 10 1.43 -18.13 8.76
CA ARG A 10 2.14 -19.06 9.65
C ARG A 10 3.65 -18.84 9.61
N ALA A 11 4.20 -18.68 8.41
CA ALA A 11 5.64 -18.52 8.21
C ALA A 11 6.19 -17.21 8.82
N ARG A 12 5.35 -16.17 8.94
CA ARG A 12 5.73 -14.82 9.41
C ARG A 12 5.37 -14.54 10.86
N ALA A 13 4.57 -15.39 11.48
CA ALA A 13 4.19 -15.27 12.87
C ALA A 13 5.25 -15.83 13.81
N GLY A 14 5.35 -15.24 15.00
CA GLY A 14 6.25 -15.70 16.08
C GLY A 14 7.16 -14.59 16.59
N SER A 15 8.17 -14.22 15.83
CA SER A 15 9.11 -13.16 16.21
C SER A 15 8.55 -11.74 16.03
N ILE A 16 7.54 -11.56 15.18
CA ILE A 16 6.81 -10.29 15.04
C ILE A 16 5.71 -10.20 16.10
N GLY A 17 5.70 -9.14 16.90
CA GLY A 17 4.72 -8.96 17.98
C GLY A 17 3.26 -8.86 17.50
N THR A 18 3.03 -8.20 16.36
CA THR A 18 1.69 -8.02 15.79
C THR A 18 1.71 -8.18 14.28
N ILE A 19 0.74 -8.91 13.73
CA ILE A 19 0.49 -9.01 12.29
C ILE A 19 -0.85 -8.33 12.00
N ILE A 20 -0.80 -7.28 11.17
CA ILE A 20 -2.00 -6.68 10.59
C ILE A 20 -2.28 -7.42 9.28
N VAL A 21 -3.33 -8.21 9.27
CA VAL A 21 -3.77 -8.97 8.10
C VAL A 21 -4.25 -8.00 7.02
N GLU A 22 -4.02 -8.36 5.77
CA GLU A 22 -4.42 -7.58 4.60
C GLU A 22 -5.84 -7.04 4.68
N CYS A 23 -6.10 -5.93 3.99
CA CYS A 23 -7.37 -5.26 4.09
C CYS A 23 -8.52 -6.11 3.52
N CYS A 24 -9.55 -6.33 4.37
CA CYS A 24 -10.78 -7.06 4.04
C CYS A 24 -11.90 -6.09 3.68
N PHE A 25 -12.54 -6.30 2.52
CA PHE A 25 -13.67 -5.47 2.15
C PHE A 25 -14.90 -5.78 3.01
N VAL A 26 -15.56 -4.72 3.49
CA VAL A 26 -16.75 -4.81 4.36
C VAL A 26 -18.06 -4.94 3.59
N ASP A 27 -18.00 -4.73 2.28
CA ASP A 27 -19.10 -4.80 1.32
C ASP A 27 -18.56 -5.30 -0.03
N ASP A 28 -19.32 -6.08 -0.76
CA ASP A 28 -18.91 -6.63 -2.06
C ASP A 28 -18.71 -5.54 -3.15
N LEU A 29 -19.30 -4.34 -2.99
CA LEU A 29 -18.99 -3.16 -3.80
C LEU A 29 -17.69 -2.49 -3.42
N GLY A 30 -17.07 -2.89 -2.32
CA GLY A 30 -15.80 -2.35 -1.83
C GLY A 30 -14.57 -3.11 -2.29
N LEU A 31 -14.69 -4.14 -3.11
CA LEU A 31 -13.60 -4.94 -3.65
C LEU A 31 -12.76 -4.10 -4.63
N ALA A 32 -11.60 -3.60 -4.19
CA ALA A 32 -10.79 -2.66 -4.96
C ALA A 32 -9.66 -3.29 -5.77
N PHE A 33 -9.29 -4.55 -5.51
CA PHE A 33 -8.23 -5.25 -6.24
C PHE A 33 -8.50 -6.77 -6.32
N PRO A 34 -8.00 -7.44 -7.38
CA PRO A 34 -8.21 -8.88 -7.56
C PRO A 34 -7.65 -9.68 -6.38
N GLY A 35 -8.38 -10.71 -5.96
CA GLY A 35 -7.93 -11.61 -4.90
C GLY A 35 -8.07 -11.08 -3.47
N ALA A 36 -8.49 -9.82 -3.27
CA ALA A 36 -8.74 -9.30 -1.92
C ALA A 36 -9.73 -10.17 -1.15
N ILE A 37 -9.42 -10.41 0.11
CA ILE A 37 -10.33 -11.14 1.02
C ILE A 37 -11.43 -10.21 1.54
N GLY A 38 -12.57 -10.80 1.88
CA GLY A 38 -13.73 -10.03 2.39
C GLY A 38 -14.17 -10.48 3.76
N ILE A 39 -14.93 -9.61 4.42
CA ILE A 39 -15.59 -9.84 5.71
C ILE A 39 -17.05 -9.35 5.67
N ASP A 40 -17.62 -9.25 4.49
CA ASP A 40 -18.95 -8.71 4.18
C ASP A 40 -20.11 -9.64 4.59
N ASN A 41 -19.83 -10.92 4.86
CA ASN A 41 -20.84 -11.88 5.31
C ASN A 41 -20.30 -12.92 6.30
N ASP A 42 -21.19 -13.62 7.03
CA ASP A 42 -20.81 -14.54 8.11
C ASP A 42 -20.13 -15.82 7.63
N GLU A 43 -20.33 -16.23 6.37
CA GLU A 43 -19.70 -17.43 5.80
C GLU A 43 -18.16 -17.30 5.76
N LYS A 44 -17.65 -16.09 5.77
CA LYS A 44 -16.21 -15.78 5.73
C LYS A 44 -15.51 -15.94 7.09
N ILE A 45 -16.26 -15.95 8.19
CA ILE A 45 -15.72 -16.04 9.56
C ILE A 45 -14.82 -17.26 9.70
N ALA A 46 -15.27 -18.44 9.28
CA ALA A 46 -14.51 -19.68 9.42
C ALA A 46 -13.17 -19.69 8.65
N GLY A 47 -13.10 -19.00 7.51
CA GLY A 47 -11.87 -18.84 6.76
C GLY A 47 -10.89 -17.88 7.45
N LEU A 48 -11.41 -16.74 7.93
CA LEU A 48 -10.64 -15.72 8.63
C LEU A 48 -10.12 -16.23 9.98
N ALA A 49 -10.90 -17.05 10.68
CA ALA A 49 -10.49 -17.70 11.94
C ALA A 49 -9.21 -18.53 11.78
N LYS A 50 -9.02 -19.22 10.64
CA LYS A 50 -7.79 -19.97 10.38
C LYS A 50 -6.55 -19.07 10.32
N ILE A 51 -6.71 -17.84 9.81
CA ILE A 51 -5.62 -16.86 9.78
C ILE A 51 -5.33 -16.36 11.20
N ALA A 52 -6.36 -15.95 11.94
CA ALA A 52 -6.21 -15.49 13.32
C ALA A 52 -5.55 -16.58 14.20
N ASP A 53 -6.05 -17.80 14.12
CA ASP A 53 -5.54 -18.95 14.90
C ASP A 53 -4.06 -19.24 14.60
N VAL A 54 -3.66 -19.25 13.33
CA VAL A 54 -2.27 -19.56 12.97
C VAL A 54 -1.31 -18.47 13.43
N ILE A 55 -1.68 -17.21 13.35
CA ILE A 55 -0.87 -16.08 13.85
C ILE A 55 -0.73 -16.18 15.37
N LYS A 56 -1.84 -16.34 16.08
CA LYS A 56 -1.88 -16.38 17.55
C LYS A 56 -1.20 -17.62 18.11
N SER A 57 -1.29 -18.77 17.43
CA SER A 57 -0.62 -20.02 17.86
C SER A 57 0.90 -19.90 17.90
N LYS A 58 1.46 -18.90 17.24
CA LYS A 58 2.89 -18.58 17.23
C LYS A 58 3.28 -17.46 18.21
N GLY A 59 2.33 -16.89 18.94
CA GLY A 59 2.57 -15.85 19.95
C GLY A 59 2.42 -14.41 19.43
N SER A 60 2.20 -14.19 18.15
CA SER A 60 1.89 -12.87 17.59
C SER A 60 0.44 -12.49 17.82
N LYS A 61 0.13 -11.20 17.96
CA LYS A 61 -1.24 -10.69 17.89
C LYS A 61 -1.72 -10.63 16.45
N ALA A 62 -2.99 -10.95 16.22
CA ALA A 62 -3.63 -10.90 14.91
C ALA A 62 -4.62 -9.74 14.85
N LEU A 63 -4.35 -8.72 14.03
CA LEU A 63 -5.27 -7.63 13.72
C LEU A 63 -5.77 -7.77 12.29
N LEU A 64 -7.03 -7.42 12.05
CA LEU A 64 -7.62 -7.43 10.71
C LEU A 64 -7.82 -6.01 10.21
N GLN A 65 -7.23 -5.65 9.07
CA GLN A 65 -7.53 -4.37 8.46
C GLN A 65 -8.87 -4.45 7.71
N ILE A 66 -9.76 -3.47 7.92
CA ILE A 66 -11.09 -3.40 7.30
C ILE A 66 -11.21 -2.16 6.41
N TYR A 67 -11.76 -2.32 5.19
CA TYR A 67 -11.84 -1.24 4.22
C TYR A 67 -13.04 -1.36 3.28
N HIS A 68 -13.27 -0.30 2.51
CA HIS A 68 -14.14 -0.26 1.35
C HIS A 68 -13.50 0.60 0.27
N GLY A 69 -13.31 0.07 -0.94
CA GLY A 69 -12.58 0.76 -2.01
C GLY A 69 -13.21 2.06 -2.50
N GLY A 70 -14.54 2.19 -2.36
CA GLY A 70 -15.25 3.41 -2.81
C GLY A 70 -15.06 3.66 -4.30
N ARG A 71 -14.74 4.90 -4.68
CA ARG A 71 -14.52 5.31 -6.09
C ARG A 71 -13.30 4.63 -6.75
N MET A 72 -12.44 3.97 -5.95
CA MET A 72 -11.24 3.28 -6.44
C MET A 72 -11.55 1.90 -7.03
N VAL A 73 -12.75 1.39 -6.87
CA VAL A 73 -13.16 0.07 -7.37
C VAL A 73 -13.29 0.07 -8.89
N ASP A 74 -12.62 -0.89 -9.54
CA ASP A 74 -12.87 -1.17 -10.96
C ASP A 74 -14.21 -1.92 -11.09
N PRO A 75 -15.16 -1.44 -11.91
CA PRO A 75 -16.41 -2.14 -12.19
C PRO A 75 -16.24 -3.61 -12.59
N LYS A 76 -15.14 -3.97 -13.24
CA LYS A 76 -14.83 -5.35 -13.65
C LYS A 76 -14.73 -6.29 -12.44
N LEU A 77 -14.23 -5.81 -11.30
CA LEU A 77 -14.07 -6.61 -10.07
C LEU A 77 -15.41 -6.89 -9.39
N ILE A 78 -16.39 -6.03 -9.58
CA ILE A 78 -17.70 -6.11 -8.93
C ILE A 78 -18.83 -6.50 -9.91
N GLY A 79 -18.48 -7.26 -10.94
CA GLY A 79 -19.45 -7.81 -11.90
C GLY A 79 -20.11 -6.76 -12.81
N GLY A 80 -19.39 -5.68 -13.14
CA GLY A 80 -19.88 -4.60 -14.00
C GLY A 80 -20.79 -3.59 -13.28
N ARG A 81 -20.98 -3.71 -11.97
CA ARG A 81 -21.72 -2.73 -11.16
C ARG A 81 -20.93 -1.41 -11.06
N THR A 82 -21.64 -0.32 -10.81
CA THR A 82 -21.00 0.99 -10.61
C THR A 82 -20.47 1.09 -9.18
N PRO A 83 -19.22 1.55 -8.97
CA PRO A 83 -18.70 1.82 -7.63
C PRO A 83 -19.49 2.93 -6.94
N VAL A 84 -19.36 3.02 -5.62
CA VAL A 84 -20.00 4.03 -4.80
C VAL A 84 -18.97 4.97 -4.17
N GLY A 85 -19.42 6.16 -3.78
CA GLY A 85 -18.54 7.14 -3.11
C GLY A 85 -19.36 8.21 -2.38
N PRO A 86 -18.72 9.18 -1.72
CA PRO A 86 -19.43 10.29 -1.09
C PRO A 86 -20.13 11.19 -2.10
N SER A 87 -19.56 11.33 -3.30
CA SER A 87 -20.08 12.14 -4.41
C SER A 87 -19.74 11.48 -5.75
N ALA A 88 -20.39 11.91 -6.84
CA ALA A 88 -20.12 11.41 -8.19
C ALA A 88 -18.84 12.01 -8.78
N VAL A 89 -17.73 11.83 -8.09
CA VAL A 89 -16.38 12.32 -8.48
C VAL A 89 -15.50 11.12 -8.75
N ALA A 90 -15.12 10.90 -10.01
CA ALA A 90 -14.23 9.80 -10.40
C ALA A 90 -12.85 9.91 -9.70
N ALA A 91 -12.18 8.77 -9.54
CA ALA A 91 -10.80 8.77 -9.10
C ALA A 91 -9.91 9.48 -10.14
N PRO A 92 -8.84 10.19 -9.74
CA PRO A 92 -7.96 10.93 -10.65
C PRO A 92 -6.98 10.01 -11.38
N ARG A 93 -7.53 9.04 -12.11
CA ARG A 93 -6.77 8.11 -12.95
C ARG A 93 -7.55 7.82 -14.25
N ASP A 94 -6.84 7.51 -15.31
CA ASP A 94 -7.44 7.21 -16.59
C ASP A 94 -8.36 5.98 -16.56
N GLY A 95 -9.52 6.13 -17.18
CA GLY A 95 -10.53 5.07 -17.24
C GLY A 95 -11.27 4.79 -15.94
N ALA A 96 -11.08 5.61 -14.90
CA ALA A 96 -11.83 5.47 -13.65
C ALA A 96 -13.34 5.68 -13.89
N ALA A 97 -14.14 4.77 -13.34
CA ALA A 97 -15.58 4.92 -13.38
C ALA A 97 -16.03 6.05 -12.44
N THR A 98 -17.01 6.85 -12.88
CA THR A 98 -17.67 7.81 -12.00
C THR A 98 -18.55 7.03 -11.00
N PRO A 99 -18.33 7.16 -9.68
CA PRO A 99 -19.11 6.45 -8.69
C PRO A 99 -20.51 7.02 -8.57
N VAL A 100 -21.44 6.22 -8.06
CA VAL A 100 -22.75 6.69 -7.56
C VAL A 100 -22.56 7.30 -6.18
N ALA A 101 -23.04 8.53 -5.99
CA ALA A 101 -23.05 9.16 -4.67
C ALA A 101 -24.01 8.41 -3.74
N LEU A 102 -23.54 8.00 -2.57
CA LEU A 102 -24.36 7.40 -1.53
C LEU A 102 -25.39 8.43 -1.01
N THR A 103 -26.65 8.02 -0.86
CA THR A 103 -27.65 8.79 -0.12
C THR A 103 -27.29 8.84 1.37
N ALA A 104 -27.90 9.73 2.15
CA ALA A 104 -27.67 9.78 3.60
C ALA A 104 -28.03 8.46 4.31
N GLU A 105 -29.12 7.80 3.89
CA GLU A 105 -29.51 6.48 4.41
C GLU A 105 -28.48 5.39 4.05
N GLU A 106 -27.93 5.41 2.83
CA GLU A 106 -26.89 4.46 2.42
C GLU A 106 -25.56 4.71 3.14
N VAL A 107 -25.24 5.98 3.51
CA VAL A 107 -24.09 6.29 4.37
C VAL A 107 -24.25 5.65 5.75
N GLU A 108 -25.42 5.77 6.38
CA GLU A 108 -25.71 5.10 7.65
C GLU A 108 -25.65 3.57 7.51
N GLY A 109 -26.18 3.03 6.41
CA GLY A 109 -26.06 1.61 6.08
C GLY A 109 -24.62 1.15 5.94
N MET A 110 -23.76 1.97 5.33
CA MET A 110 -22.32 1.69 5.17
C MET A 110 -21.59 1.67 6.52
N ILE A 111 -21.91 2.62 7.42
CA ILE A 111 -21.38 2.61 8.80
C ILE A 111 -21.78 1.30 9.50
N GLY A 112 -23.03 0.85 9.31
CA GLY A 112 -23.49 -0.45 9.81
C GLY A 112 -22.66 -1.63 9.29
N LYS A 113 -22.28 -1.63 7.99
CA LYS A 113 -21.44 -2.68 7.41
C LYS A 113 -20.05 -2.73 8.03
N PHE A 114 -19.42 -1.58 8.33
CA PHE A 114 -18.17 -1.55 9.10
C PHE A 114 -18.37 -2.16 10.50
N GLY A 115 -19.47 -1.85 11.19
CA GLY A 115 -19.78 -2.47 12.48
C GLY A 115 -19.91 -3.99 12.39
N GLU A 116 -20.63 -4.51 11.39
CA GLU A 116 -20.75 -5.95 11.16
C GLU A 116 -19.42 -6.61 10.82
N ALA A 117 -18.53 -5.93 10.10
CA ALA A 117 -17.18 -6.41 9.85
C ALA A 117 -16.37 -6.56 11.16
N VAL A 118 -16.46 -5.60 12.07
CA VAL A 118 -15.85 -5.67 13.41
C VAL A 118 -16.42 -6.86 14.20
N ARG A 119 -17.75 -7.03 14.24
CA ARG A 119 -18.37 -8.20 14.90
C ARG A 119 -17.80 -9.52 14.36
N ARG A 120 -17.70 -9.64 13.03
CA ARG A 120 -17.14 -10.85 12.38
C ARG A 120 -15.66 -11.05 12.69
N ALA A 121 -14.86 -9.97 12.74
CA ALA A 121 -13.45 -10.05 13.12
C ALA A 121 -13.29 -10.57 14.57
N ILE A 122 -14.11 -10.08 15.50
CA ILE A 122 -14.15 -10.57 16.88
C ILE A 122 -14.53 -12.06 16.91
N GLN A 123 -15.57 -12.46 16.19
CA GLN A 123 -16.00 -13.87 16.11
C GLN A 123 -15.00 -14.79 15.42
N ALA A 124 -14.20 -14.27 14.49
CA ALA A 124 -13.08 -14.99 13.87
C ALA A 124 -11.85 -15.09 14.80
N GLY A 125 -11.88 -14.48 15.99
CA GLY A 125 -10.83 -14.61 16.99
C GLY A 125 -9.64 -13.66 16.81
N PHE A 126 -9.78 -12.58 16.04
CA PHE A 126 -8.78 -11.52 15.97
C PHE A 126 -8.65 -10.78 17.29
N ASP A 127 -7.43 -10.30 17.59
CA ASP A 127 -7.13 -9.49 18.78
C ASP A 127 -7.44 -8.00 18.56
N GLY A 128 -7.80 -7.61 17.34
CA GLY A 128 -8.12 -6.23 17.01
C GLY A 128 -8.47 -6.02 15.55
N VAL A 129 -8.82 -4.79 15.24
CA VAL A 129 -9.03 -4.30 13.85
C VAL A 129 -8.23 -3.03 13.60
N GLU A 130 -7.81 -2.84 12.37
CA GLU A 130 -7.30 -1.55 11.88
C GLU A 130 -8.32 -0.98 10.89
N ILE A 131 -8.86 0.21 11.21
CA ILE A 131 -9.76 0.94 10.33
C ILE A 131 -8.93 1.60 9.23
N HIS A 132 -9.21 1.28 7.98
CA HIS A 132 -8.44 1.78 6.85
C HIS A 132 -9.00 3.13 6.35
N GLY A 133 -8.52 4.21 6.95
CA GLY A 133 -8.85 5.59 6.58
C GLY A 133 -7.84 6.26 5.64
N ALA A 134 -7.09 5.47 4.85
CA ALA A 134 -5.99 5.92 3.99
C ALA A 134 -6.21 5.54 2.52
N ASN A 135 -5.22 5.86 1.68
CA ASN A 135 -5.03 5.35 0.32
C ASN A 135 -6.21 5.62 -0.60
N THR A 136 -6.80 6.79 -0.46
CA THR A 136 -7.95 7.26 -1.24
C THR A 136 -9.18 6.33 -1.21
N TYR A 137 -9.26 5.39 -0.26
CA TYR A 137 -10.41 4.53 -0.05
C TYR A 137 -11.58 5.27 0.61
N LEU A 138 -12.72 4.62 0.75
CA LEU A 138 -14.00 5.26 1.05
C LEU A 138 -13.96 6.19 2.28
N ILE A 139 -13.30 5.78 3.35
CA ILE A 139 -13.22 6.61 4.58
C ILE A 139 -12.43 7.90 4.30
N GLN A 140 -11.30 7.82 3.62
CA GLN A 140 -10.55 9.01 3.19
C GLN A 140 -11.38 9.84 2.20
N GLN A 141 -12.10 9.19 1.26
CA GLN A 141 -12.95 9.90 0.29
C GLN A 141 -14.01 10.77 0.97
N PHE A 142 -14.59 10.31 2.09
CA PHE A 142 -15.53 11.12 2.87
C PHE A 142 -14.86 12.30 3.55
N PHE A 143 -13.61 12.18 3.97
CA PHE A 143 -12.86 13.26 4.60
C PHE A 143 -12.28 14.25 3.60
N SER A 144 -11.94 13.81 2.40
CA SER A 144 -11.33 14.63 1.35
C SER A 144 -12.30 15.68 0.78
N PRO A 145 -11.91 16.97 0.72
CA PRO A 145 -12.71 17.98 0.03
C PRO A 145 -12.71 17.82 -1.49
N ASN A 146 -11.81 17.01 -2.06
CA ASN A 146 -11.80 16.68 -3.48
C ASN A 146 -12.94 15.71 -3.83
N SER A 147 -12.98 14.58 -3.18
CA SER A 147 -13.94 13.50 -3.47
C SER A 147 -15.28 13.67 -2.80
N ASN A 148 -15.37 14.44 -1.71
CA ASN A 148 -16.60 14.72 -1.00
C ASN A 148 -17.10 16.15 -1.30
N GLN A 149 -18.01 16.24 -2.27
CA GLN A 149 -18.66 17.49 -2.70
C GLN A 149 -20.13 17.56 -2.25
N ARG A 150 -20.45 16.87 -1.14
CA ARG A 150 -21.81 16.86 -0.56
C ARG A 150 -22.12 18.20 0.11
N ASP A 151 -23.42 18.53 0.14
CA ASP A 151 -23.99 19.71 0.81
C ASP A 151 -24.87 19.37 2.03
N ASP A 152 -24.92 18.06 2.38
CA ASP A 152 -25.62 17.54 3.55
C ASP A 152 -24.71 17.46 4.80
N GLU A 153 -25.20 16.80 5.86
CA GLU A 153 -24.46 16.66 7.10
C GLU A 153 -23.16 15.83 7.00
N TRP A 154 -22.93 15.11 5.90
CA TRP A 154 -21.75 14.28 5.63
C TRP A 154 -20.69 15.00 4.78
N GLY A 155 -20.95 16.27 4.36
CA GLY A 155 -20.07 17.00 3.46
C GLY A 155 -19.97 18.50 3.76
N GLY A 156 -19.32 19.25 2.86
CA GLY A 156 -19.11 20.69 3.00
C GLY A 156 -17.98 21.03 3.97
N SER A 157 -18.26 21.33 5.22
CA SER A 157 -17.25 21.72 6.20
C SER A 157 -16.33 20.55 6.59
N ARG A 158 -15.14 20.85 7.07
CA ARG A 158 -14.18 19.85 7.60
C ARG A 158 -14.82 19.01 8.71
N GLU A 159 -15.60 19.65 9.58
CA GLU A 159 -16.33 19.01 10.67
C GLU A 159 -17.33 17.97 10.14
N ASN A 160 -18.08 18.31 9.11
CA ASN A 160 -19.04 17.39 8.50
C ASN A 160 -18.32 16.24 7.77
N ARG A 161 -17.28 16.53 7.00
CA ARG A 161 -16.48 15.48 6.33
C ARG A 161 -15.84 14.50 7.31
N ALA A 162 -15.49 14.96 8.52
CA ALA A 162 -14.95 14.11 9.58
C ALA A 162 -16.01 13.17 10.22
N LYS A 163 -17.31 13.43 10.04
CA LYS A 163 -18.36 12.61 10.67
C LYS A 163 -18.31 11.15 10.26
N PHE A 164 -18.07 10.84 8.99
CA PHE A 164 -18.05 9.45 8.53
C PHE A 164 -16.92 8.64 9.16
N PRO A 165 -15.61 9.04 9.11
CA PRO A 165 -14.55 8.32 9.80
C PRO A 165 -14.79 8.20 11.31
N LEU A 166 -15.34 9.23 11.95
CA LEU A 166 -15.66 9.21 13.39
C LEU A 166 -16.81 8.26 13.70
N ALA A 167 -17.85 8.21 12.86
CA ALA A 167 -18.98 7.28 13.02
C ALA A 167 -18.54 5.81 12.83
N VAL A 168 -17.59 5.56 11.92
CA VAL A 168 -16.97 4.23 11.77
C VAL A 168 -16.21 3.83 13.04
N LEU A 169 -15.47 4.74 13.66
CA LEU A 169 -14.83 4.47 14.96
C LEU A 169 -15.87 4.26 16.07
N ASP A 170 -16.90 5.07 16.13
CA ASP A 170 -17.96 4.97 17.15
C ASP A 170 -18.71 3.63 17.06
N ILE A 171 -19.05 3.16 15.85
CA ILE A 171 -19.66 1.83 15.65
C ILE A 171 -18.69 0.70 15.98
N THR A 172 -17.39 0.88 15.71
CA THR A 172 -16.34 -0.08 16.09
C THR A 172 -16.32 -0.26 17.61
N HIS A 173 -16.27 0.83 18.37
CA HIS A 173 -16.35 0.79 19.84
C HIS A 173 -17.65 0.14 20.35
N LYS A 174 -18.77 0.40 19.67
CA LYS A 174 -20.05 -0.24 20.03
C LYS A 174 -19.98 -1.76 19.88
N MET A 175 -19.41 -2.25 18.77
CA MET A 175 -19.25 -3.70 18.54
C MET A 175 -18.28 -4.33 19.53
N VAL A 176 -17.14 -3.67 19.79
CA VAL A 176 -16.18 -4.14 20.80
C VAL A 176 -16.82 -4.27 22.17
N ARG A 177 -17.50 -3.25 22.64
CA ARG A 177 -18.22 -3.31 23.95
C ARG A 177 -19.27 -4.42 24.03
N GLN A 178 -19.84 -4.83 22.90
CA GLN A 178 -20.89 -5.84 22.86
C GLN A 178 -20.34 -7.27 22.72
N TYR A 179 -19.22 -7.46 22.03
CA TYR A 179 -18.76 -8.78 21.57
C TYR A 179 -17.33 -9.14 21.98
N ALA A 180 -16.54 -8.22 22.50
CA ALA A 180 -15.14 -8.43 22.91
C ALA A 180 -14.91 -7.97 24.35
N ASP A 181 -13.67 -8.09 24.82
CA ASP A 181 -13.19 -7.52 26.07
C ASP A 181 -12.38 -6.23 25.83
N ASP A 182 -11.92 -5.61 26.94
CA ASP A 182 -11.16 -4.35 26.91
C ASP A 182 -9.74 -4.50 26.28
N ALA A 183 -9.31 -5.72 25.99
CA ALA A 183 -8.01 -5.98 25.37
C ALA A 183 -8.05 -5.96 23.83
N PHE A 184 -9.25 -5.78 23.24
CA PHE A 184 -9.40 -5.71 21.79
C PHE A 184 -8.85 -4.40 21.24
N ILE A 185 -7.91 -4.47 20.30
CA ILE A 185 -7.15 -3.33 19.78
C ILE A 185 -7.89 -2.67 18.61
N ILE A 186 -7.98 -1.35 18.64
CA ILE A 186 -8.56 -0.53 17.57
C ILE A 186 -7.50 0.41 17.01
N GLY A 187 -6.97 0.11 15.83
CA GLY A 187 -6.07 0.98 15.10
C GLY A 187 -6.77 1.83 14.04
N TYR A 188 -6.15 2.94 13.65
CA TYR A 188 -6.62 3.75 12.53
C TYR A 188 -5.46 4.12 11.61
N ARG A 189 -5.56 3.71 10.33
CA ARG A 189 -4.57 4.05 9.31
C ARG A 189 -5.04 5.25 8.48
N PHE A 190 -4.13 6.18 8.19
CA PHE A 190 -4.45 7.44 7.50
C PHE A 190 -3.36 7.83 6.50
N SER A 191 -3.77 8.49 5.40
CA SER A 191 -2.87 9.25 4.53
C SER A 191 -2.76 10.68 5.07
N PRO A 192 -1.54 11.22 5.24
CA PRO A 192 -1.39 12.52 5.89
C PRO A 192 -1.81 13.71 5.03
N GLU A 193 -1.84 13.55 3.72
CA GLU A 193 -2.14 14.63 2.76
C GLU A 193 -2.48 14.06 1.37
N GLU A 194 -3.07 14.87 0.50
CA GLU A 194 -3.42 14.57 -0.89
C GLU A 194 -2.81 15.62 -1.82
N LEU A 195 -2.46 15.21 -3.05
CA LEU A 195 -1.97 16.13 -4.09
C LEU A 195 -3.08 17.00 -4.67
N GLU A 196 -4.31 16.54 -4.69
CA GLU A 196 -5.46 17.21 -5.29
C GLU A 196 -5.69 18.62 -4.69
N VAL A 197 -6.27 19.49 -5.53
CA VAL A 197 -6.66 20.85 -5.16
C VAL A 197 -8.15 21.06 -5.53
N PRO A 198 -9.06 21.18 -4.52
CA PRO A 198 -8.81 21.03 -3.09
C PRO A 198 -8.46 19.58 -2.72
N GLY A 199 -7.74 19.38 -1.63
CA GLY A 199 -7.37 18.06 -1.11
C GLY A 199 -7.11 18.14 0.40
N ILE A 200 -6.95 16.99 1.04
CA ILE A 200 -6.56 16.93 2.46
C ILE A 200 -5.17 17.55 2.62
N ARG A 201 -5.05 18.44 3.60
CA ARG A 201 -3.78 19.02 4.03
C ARG A 201 -3.41 18.52 5.42
N PHE A 202 -2.15 18.64 5.79
CA PHE A 202 -1.66 18.06 7.05
C PHE A 202 -2.42 18.57 8.28
N GLU A 203 -2.85 19.83 8.28
CA GLU A 203 -3.68 20.43 9.34
C GLU A 203 -5.10 19.83 9.40
N ASP A 204 -5.65 19.40 8.26
CA ASP A 204 -6.93 18.68 8.23
C ASP A 204 -6.74 17.29 8.85
N THR A 205 -5.65 16.64 8.53
CA THR A 205 -5.30 15.33 9.12
C THR A 205 -5.13 15.45 10.63
N LEU A 206 -4.35 16.41 11.13
CA LEU A 206 -4.21 16.63 12.57
C LEU A 206 -5.57 16.86 13.25
N TYR A 207 -6.46 17.64 12.63
CA TYR A 207 -7.82 17.84 13.16
C TYR A 207 -8.59 16.51 13.29
N LEU A 208 -8.53 15.63 12.27
CA LEU A 208 -9.19 14.32 12.33
C LEU A 208 -8.57 13.43 13.41
N LEU A 209 -7.23 13.36 13.45
CA LEU A 209 -6.50 12.53 14.41
C LEU A 209 -6.81 12.94 15.87
N GLU A 210 -6.93 14.24 16.18
CA GLU A 210 -7.37 14.74 17.47
C GLU A 210 -8.76 14.20 17.87
N LYS A 211 -9.68 14.15 16.91
CA LYS A 211 -11.03 13.64 17.16
C LYS A 211 -11.05 12.13 17.36
N LEU A 212 -10.18 11.40 16.64
CA LEU A 212 -10.02 9.95 16.79
C LEU A 212 -9.37 9.62 18.14
N ALA A 213 -8.28 10.30 18.51
CA ALA A 213 -7.61 10.13 19.78
C ALA A 213 -8.54 10.40 20.98
N ALA A 214 -9.32 11.48 20.93
CA ALA A 214 -10.32 11.80 21.96
C ALA A 214 -11.44 10.75 22.09
N ARG A 215 -11.62 9.85 21.10
CA ARG A 215 -12.56 8.72 21.13
C ARG A 215 -11.93 7.40 21.55
N GLY A 216 -10.62 7.36 21.75
CA GLY A 216 -9.92 6.19 22.29
C GLY A 216 -9.47 5.19 21.23
N VAL A 217 -8.88 5.67 20.13
CA VAL A 217 -8.10 4.79 19.23
C VAL A 217 -6.80 4.36 19.92
N ASP A 218 -6.39 3.09 19.77
CA ASP A 218 -5.23 2.55 20.47
C ASP A 218 -3.89 2.87 19.77
N TYR A 219 -3.90 3.06 18.45
CA TYR A 219 -2.75 3.55 17.70
C TYR A 219 -3.17 4.24 16.41
N LEU A 220 -2.30 5.11 15.92
CA LEU A 220 -2.41 5.80 14.65
C LEU A 220 -1.33 5.32 13.69
N HIS A 221 -1.70 4.95 12.46
CA HIS A 221 -0.78 4.37 11.49
C HIS A 221 -0.66 5.27 10.25
N PHE A 222 0.50 5.89 10.05
CA PHE A 222 0.82 6.61 8.84
C PHE A 222 0.80 5.67 7.63
N SER A 223 0.23 6.09 6.52
CA SER A 223 0.34 5.37 5.24
C SER A 223 1.29 6.13 4.32
N LEU A 224 2.53 5.65 4.24
CA LEU A 224 3.62 6.31 3.52
C LEU A 224 4.42 5.31 2.67
N GLY A 225 4.95 5.76 1.53
CA GLY A 225 5.90 4.99 0.71
C GLY A 225 7.30 4.92 1.32
N ALA A 226 7.71 5.98 2.06
CA ALA A 226 8.91 6.02 2.89
C ALA A 226 8.58 6.64 4.24
N ALA A 227 9.02 6.02 5.35
CA ALA A 227 8.68 6.42 6.71
C ALA A 227 9.09 7.88 7.02
N LEU A 228 10.22 8.29 6.50
CA LEU A 228 10.79 9.63 6.72
C LEU A 228 10.56 10.61 5.56
N ARG A 229 9.57 10.34 4.67
CA ARG A 229 9.33 11.29 3.60
C ARG A 229 8.80 12.64 4.11
N PRO A 230 9.21 13.75 3.48
CA PRO A 230 8.61 15.07 3.73
C PRO A 230 7.22 15.18 3.10
N SER A 231 6.63 16.36 3.16
CA SER A 231 5.38 16.68 2.49
C SER A 231 5.50 16.51 0.96
N ILE A 232 4.44 15.97 0.33
CA ILE A 232 4.29 15.96 -1.13
C ILE A 232 3.59 17.22 -1.64
N VAL A 233 3.02 18.02 -0.74
CA VAL A 233 2.32 19.29 -1.06
C VAL A 233 3.25 20.47 -0.90
N ASP A 234 3.97 20.52 0.22
CA ASP A 234 5.00 21.56 0.47
C ASP A 234 6.39 20.95 0.19
N THR A 235 6.75 20.93 -1.08
CA THR A 235 8.02 20.37 -1.56
C THR A 235 9.26 21.21 -1.21
N GLN A 236 9.07 22.41 -0.65
CA GLN A 236 10.19 23.28 -0.22
C GLN A 236 10.65 22.97 1.21
N ASP A 237 9.84 22.31 2.00
CA ASP A 237 10.17 21.91 3.36
C ASP A 237 10.62 20.45 3.41
N PRO A 238 11.91 20.15 3.60
CA PRO A 238 12.44 18.79 3.63
C PRO A 238 12.14 18.04 4.94
N THR A 239 11.48 18.68 5.91
CA THR A 239 11.21 18.09 7.22
C THR A 239 10.31 16.88 7.09
N PRO A 240 10.69 15.69 7.60
CA PRO A 240 9.86 14.51 7.62
C PRO A 240 8.49 14.78 8.26
N LEU A 241 7.43 14.18 7.69
CA LEU A 241 6.06 14.38 8.20
C LEU A 241 5.90 13.92 9.65
N ILE A 242 6.64 12.92 10.09
CA ILE A 242 6.62 12.50 11.50
C ILE A 242 7.16 13.58 12.44
N GLU A 243 8.22 14.29 12.07
CA GLU A 243 8.74 15.40 12.88
C GLU A 243 7.73 16.55 12.96
N LYS A 244 7.09 16.87 11.83
CA LYS A 244 5.98 17.87 11.81
C LYS A 244 4.85 17.42 12.73
N TYR A 245 4.47 16.13 12.69
CA TYR A 245 3.47 15.57 13.58
C TYR A 245 3.87 15.73 15.05
N CYS A 246 5.09 15.35 15.41
CA CYS A 246 5.60 15.48 16.78
C CYS A 246 5.65 16.93 17.28
N ALA A 247 5.97 17.86 16.39
CA ALA A 247 6.01 19.29 16.73
C ALA A 247 4.62 19.94 16.87
N MET A 248 3.59 19.40 16.18
CA MET A 248 2.26 20.00 16.10
C MET A 248 1.19 19.25 16.91
N ARG A 249 1.47 18.00 17.33
CA ARG A 249 0.52 17.17 18.08
C ARG A 249 0.20 17.78 19.45
N SER A 250 -1.05 17.67 19.87
CA SER A 250 -1.49 18.03 21.22
C SER A 250 -1.08 16.99 22.25
N ASP A 251 -1.30 17.31 23.53
CA ASP A 251 -1.14 16.36 24.63
C ASP A 251 -2.03 15.10 24.46
N THR A 252 -3.21 15.24 23.88
CA THR A 252 -4.12 14.13 23.58
C THR A 252 -3.52 13.20 22.55
N LEU A 253 -3.02 13.74 21.43
CA LEU A 253 -2.35 12.95 20.39
C LEU A 253 -1.04 12.32 20.91
N ALA A 254 -0.30 13.00 21.77
CA ALA A 254 0.93 12.50 22.34
C ALA A 254 0.75 11.26 23.25
N GLN A 255 -0.47 10.96 23.66
CA GLN A 255 -0.80 9.74 24.43
C GLN A 255 -1.09 8.53 23.53
N VAL A 256 -1.32 8.73 22.23
CA VAL A 256 -1.63 7.66 21.29
C VAL A 256 -0.37 7.27 20.51
N PRO A 257 0.07 6.02 20.60
CA PRO A 257 1.22 5.53 19.85
C PRO A 257 1.05 5.75 18.35
N VAL A 258 2.14 6.18 17.69
CA VAL A 258 2.15 6.39 16.25
C VAL A 258 3.05 5.38 15.55
N MET A 259 2.51 4.75 14.52
CA MET A 259 3.19 3.73 13.72
C MET A 259 3.62 4.30 12.37
N GLY A 260 4.89 4.08 12.01
CA GLY A 260 5.46 4.41 10.71
C GLY A 260 5.51 3.21 9.77
N VAL A 261 5.52 3.46 8.46
CA VAL A 261 5.68 2.44 7.41
C VAL A 261 6.40 3.04 6.21
N GLY A 262 7.13 2.20 5.51
CA GLY A 262 7.75 2.51 4.21
C GLY A 262 9.28 2.51 4.24
N GLY A 263 9.89 1.79 3.29
CA GLY A 263 11.35 1.76 3.11
C GLY A 263 12.15 0.97 4.14
N VAL A 264 11.54 0.47 5.20
CA VAL A 264 12.23 -0.23 6.30
C VAL A 264 12.64 -1.64 5.89
N VAL A 265 13.94 -1.92 5.94
CA VAL A 265 14.55 -3.22 5.59
C VAL A 265 15.46 -3.72 6.70
N ASN A 266 16.27 -2.87 7.30
CA ASN A 266 17.31 -3.22 8.28
C ASN A 266 17.05 -2.60 9.66
N ALA A 267 17.79 -3.03 10.66
CA ALA A 267 17.73 -2.47 12.02
C ALA A 267 18.07 -0.97 12.07
N THR A 268 18.95 -0.51 11.18
CA THR A 268 19.26 0.92 11.04
C THR A 268 18.06 1.74 10.63
N ASP A 269 17.26 1.25 9.67
CA ASP A 269 16.06 1.93 9.19
C ASP A 269 15.00 2.01 10.29
N VAL A 270 14.88 0.94 11.10
CA VAL A 270 13.98 0.91 12.27
C VAL A 270 14.41 1.97 13.29
N ASN A 271 15.70 1.97 13.68
CA ASN A 271 16.22 2.91 14.67
C ASN A 271 16.06 4.35 14.20
N GLU A 272 16.41 4.63 12.95
CA GLU A 272 16.26 5.97 12.37
C GLU A 272 14.80 6.44 12.42
N ALA A 273 13.86 5.59 12.04
CA ALA A 273 12.44 5.93 12.09
C ALA A 273 11.96 6.18 13.54
N LEU A 274 12.39 5.37 14.51
CA LEU A 274 12.07 5.58 15.93
C LEU A 274 12.68 6.87 16.47
N ASP A 275 13.94 7.17 16.13
CA ASP A 275 14.63 8.40 16.53
C ASP A 275 13.94 9.67 16.01
N HIS A 276 13.28 9.59 14.87
CA HIS A 276 12.47 10.68 14.29
C HIS A 276 11.08 10.83 14.92
N GLY A 277 10.65 9.90 15.79
CA GLY A 277 9.45 10.07 16.63
C GLY A 277 8.32 9.09 16.43
N TYR A 278 8.49 8.02 15.64
CA TYR A 278 7.56 6.89 15.65
C TYR A 278 7.72 6.07 16.93
N ASP A 279 6.62 5.54 17.44
CA ASP A 279 6.60 4.61 18.58
C ASP A 279 6.64 3.15 18.11
N LEU A 280 6.11 2.88 16.91
CA LEU A 280 5.96 1.56 16.30
C LEU A 280 6.35 1.62 14.82
N ILE A 281 6.85 0.50 14.29
CA ILE A 281 7.19 0.39 12.88
C ILE A 281 6.47 -0.80 12.24
N ALA A 282 5.77 -0.54 11.13
CA ALA A 282 5.20 -1.56 10.27
C ALA A 282 6.16 -1.90 9.13
N VAL A 283 6.35 -3.19 8.88
CA VAL A 283 7.26 -3.71 7.85
C VAL A 283 6.48 -4.64 6.91
N GLY A 284 6.47 -4.31 5.63
CA GLY A 284 5.78 -5.10 4.60
C GLY A 284 6.75 -5.90 3.74
N ARG A 285 7.43 -5.24 2.80
CA ARG A 285 8.26 -5.90 1.77
C ARG A 285 9.37 -6.77 2.34
N ALA A 286 10.05 -6.32 3.39
CA ALA A 286 11.13 -7.10 4.00
C ALA A 286 10.60 -8.40 4.62
N THR A 287 9.40 -8.41 5.20
CA THR A 287 8.78 -9.65 5.73
C THR A 287 8.25 -10.59 4.63
N ILE A 288 8.01 -10.08 3.41
CA ILE A 288 7.74 -10.93 2.25
C ILE A 288 9.00 -11.71 1.87
N ALA A 289 10.13 -11.01 1.75
CA ALA A 289 11.42 -11.60 1.37
C ALA A 289 12.02 -12.47 2.48
N TYR A 290 11.79 -12.10 3.73
CA TYR A 290 12.36 -12.76 4.92
C TYR A 290 11.25 -13.00 5.94
N PRO A 291 10.63 -14.19 5.94
CA PRO A 291 9.60 -14.54 6.96
C PRO A 291 10.12 -14.42 8.40
N ASP A 292 11.41 -14.67 8.63
CA ASP A 292 12.16 -14.57 9.87
C ASP A 292 12.90 -13.21 10.02
N TRP A 293 12.39 -12.16 9.39
CA TRP A 293 13.02 -10.84 9.31
C TRP A 293 13.48 -10.29 10.67
N THR A 294 12.64 -10.37 11.69
CA THR A 294 12.97 -9.87 13.04
C THR A 294 14.16 -10.60 13.66
N ASP A 295 14.23 -11.92 13.49
CA ASP A 295 15.34 -12.73 14.03
C ASP A 295 16.66 -12.38 13.34
N ARG A 296 16.62 -12.15 12.01
CA ARG A 296 17.80 -11.76 11.22
C ARG A 296 18.33 -10.40 11.61
N ILE A 297 17.47 -9.38 11.70
CA ILE A 297 17.94 -8.04 12.10
C ILE A 297 18.40 -8.01 13.55
N ALA A 298 17.80 -8.80 14.44
CA ALA A 298 18.25 -8.96 15.82
C ALA A 298 19.61 -9.65 15.93
N ALA A 299 19.94 -10.55 14.97
CA ALA A 299 21.25 -11.15 14.82
C ALA A 299 22.29 -10.21 14.18
N GLY A 300 21.89 -9.00 13.77
CA GLY A 300 22.76 -8.00 13.14
C GLY A 300 23.01 -8.24 11.65
N GLU A 301 22.16 -9.04 10.98
CA GLU A 301 22.26 -9.23 9.55
C GLU A 301 21.89 -7.96 8.79
N SER A 302 22.64 -7.64 7.74
CA SER A 302 22.28 -6.60 6.76
C SER A 302 21.55 -7.28 5.61
N LEU A 303 20.31 -6.88 5.40
CA LEU A 303 19.40 -7.51 4.43
C LEU A 303 19.26 -6.63 3.18
N GLU A 304 19.14 -7.28 2.05
CA GLU A 304 18.77 -6.64 0.78
C GLU A 304 17.36 -7.06 0.39
N LEU A 305 16.58 -6.13 -0.19
CA LEU A 305 15.18 -6.37 -0.52
C LEU A 305 15.01 -7.15 -1.83
N PHE A 306 15.58 -8.35 -1.88
CA PHE A 306 15.52 -9.24 -3.04
C PHE A 306 15.27 -10.69 -2.62
N MET A 307 14.63 -11.43 -3.54
CA MET A 307 14.35 -12.85 -3.39
C MET A 307 14.85 -13.62 -4.62
N ASP A 308 15.40 -14.82 -4.40
CA ASP A 308 15.70 -15.74 -5.48
C ASP A 308 14.39 -16.25 -6.13
N SER A 309 14.39 -16.32 -7.47
CA SER A 309 13.23 -16.75 -8.25
C SER A 309 12.74 -18.17 -7.92
N THR A 310 13.61 -19.01 -7.36
CA THR A 310 13.30 -20.41 -7.00
C THR A 310 12.70 -20.56 -5.60
N ARG A 311 12.73 -19.52 -4.75
CA ARG A 311 12.41 -19.64 -3.32
C ARG A 311 10.93 -19.45 -2.96
N ARG A 312 10.03 -19.30 -3.94
CA ARG A 312 8.60 -19.00 -3.69
C ARG A 312 7.95 -19.95 -2.65
N GLU A 313 8.14 -21.26 -2.84
CA GLU A 313 7.54 -22.28 -1.96
C GLU A 313 8.18 -22.27 -0.57
N GLU A 314 9.51 -22.16 -0.48
CA GLU A 314 10.25 -22.03 0.77
C GLU A 314 9.78 -20.81 1.58
N LEU A 315 9.56 -19.70 0.91
CA LEU A 315 9.06 -18.45 1.51
C LEU A 315 7.56 -18.48 1.79
N SER A 316 6.87 -19.57 1.43
CA SER A 316 5.42 -19.74 1.56
C SER A 316 4.63 -18.59 0.93
N ILE A 317 5.08 -18.06 -0.22
CA ILE A 317 4.41 -16.96 -0.89
C ILE A 317 3.35 -17.51 -1.84
N PRO A 318 2.06 -17.13 -1.68
CA PRO A 318 1.01 -17.52 -2.60
C PRO A 318 1.32 -17.07 -4.04
N GLU A 319 0.94 -17.91 -5.02
CA GLU A 319 1.20 -17.63 -6.44
C GLU A 319 0.68 -16.25 -6.88
N PRO A 320 -0.53 -15.81 -6.49
CA PRO A 320 -1.00 -14.46 -6.81
C PRO A 320 -0.10 -13.33 -6.29
N LEU A 321 0.39 -13.45 -5.05
CA LEU A 321 1.30 -12.48 -4.46
C LEU A 321 2.66 -12.49 -5.15
N TRP A 322 3.17 -13.67 -5.53
CA TRP A 322 4.44 -13.80 -6.23
C TRP A 322 4.47 -13.04 -7.56
N ARG A 323 3.33 -13.01 -8.27
CA ARG A 323 3.17 -12.29 -9.54
C ARG A 323 2.73 -10.86 -9.39
N PHE A 324 2.62 -10.38 -8.19
CA PHE A 324 2.27 -9.01 -7.94
C PHE A 324 3.46 -8.10 -8.27
N SER A 325 3.25 -7.01 -9.02
CA SER A 325 4.33 -6.20 -9.62
C SER A 325 5.41 -5.74 -8.64
N LEU A 326 5.02 -5.36 -7.41
CA LEU A 326 5.99 -4.97 -6.38
C LEU A 326 6.80 -6.15 -5.85
N VAL A 327 6.22 -7.35 -5.81
CA VAL A 327 6.91 -8.56 -5.40
C VAL A 327 7.79 -9.06 -6.54
N GLU A 328 7.29 -9.05 -7.77
CA GLU A 328 8.08 -9.34 -8.98
C GLU A 328 9.32 -8.46 -9.09
N ALA A 329 9.20 -7.17 -8.75
CA ALA A 329 10.34 -6.25 -8.72
C ALA A 329 11.44 -6.62 -7.70
N MET A 330 11.10 -7.45 -6.70
CA MET A 330 12.04 -7.97 -5.70
C MET A 330 12.65 -9.33 -6.09
N ILE A 331 12.15 -9.96 -7.16
CA ILE A 331 12.61 -11.30 -7.56
C ILE A 331 13.83 -11.16 -8.47
N ARG A 332 14.90 -11.88 -8.12
CA ARG A 332 16.12 -12.02 -8.93
C ARG A 332 16.46 -13.49 -9.07
N ASP A 333 17.08 -13.87 -10.18
CA ASP A 333 17.70 -15.16 -10.32
C ASP A 333 19.11 -15.09 -9.69
N MET A 334 19.24 -15.57 -8.48
CA MET A 334 20.51 -15.56 -7.72
C MET A 334 21.38 -16.81 -7.98
N SER A 335 20.88 -17.78 -8.78
CA SER A 335 21.69 -18.94 -9.21
C SER A 335 22.81 -18.55 -10.19
N MET A 336 22.75 -17.33 -10.64
CA MET A 336 23.53 -16.76 -11.74
C MET A 336 24.71 -15.95 -11.22
N GLY A 337 25.61 -16.42 -10.44
CA GLY A 337 26.90 -15.76 -10.14
C GLY A 337 26.92 -14.22 -10.30
N GLU A 338 28.03 -13.57 -10.33
CA GLU A 338 28.18 -12.09 -10.35
C GLU A 338 27.48 -11.32 -11.51
N SER A 339 26.87 -12.03 -12.48
CA SER A 339 26.22 -11.45 -13.66
C SER A 339 24.71 -11.24 -13.40
N LYS A 340 24.26 -9.99 -13.24
CA LYS A 340 22.85 -9.63 -12.99
C LYS A 340 22.01 -9.60 -14.28
N PHE A 341 22.66 -9.27 -15.39
CA PHE A 341 22.00 -9.05 -16.68
C PHE A 341 22.79 -9.69 -17.82
N LYS A 342 22.06 -10.12 -18.86
CA LYS A 342 22.64 -10.34 -20.16
C LYS A 342 22.92 -8.97 -20.79
N PRO A 343 24.18 -8.61 -21.11
CA PRO A 343 24.49 -7.34 -21.74
C PRO A 343 23.76 -7.17 -23.06
N GLY A 344 23.22 -5.98 -23.29
CA GLY A 344 22.51 -5.65 -24.52
C GLY A 344 21.60 -4.44 -24.38
N THR A 345 21.01 -4.03 -25.50
CA THR A 345 20.02 -2.95 -25.54
C THR A 345 18.63 -3.54 -25.76
N PHE A 346 17.72 -3.24 -24.85
CA PHE A 346 16.33 -3.69 -24.83
C PHE A 346 15.43 -2.52 -25.22
N ILE A 347 14.57 -2.75 -26.22
CA ILE A 347 13.64 -1.72 -26.71
C ILE A 347 12.29 -1.95 -26.07
N GLU A 348 11.85 -0.97 -25.27
CA GLU A 348 10.59 -1.04 -24.54
C GLU A 348 9.60 0.01 -25.05
N LYS A 349 8.35 -0.43 -25.25
CA LYS A 349 7.22 0.45 -25.50
C LYS A 349 6.43 0.60 -24.22
N VAL A 350 6.23 1.85 -23.82
CA VAL A 350 5.49 2.24 -22.63
C VAL A 350 4.59 3.44 -22.94
N GLN A 351 3.61 3.67 -22.10
CA GLN A 351 2.66 4.76 -22.24
C GLN A 351 2.81 5.68 -21.05
N ASP A 352 2.91 6.99 -21.28
CA ASP A 352 2.57 7.99 -20.29
C ASP A 352 1.12 8.48 -20.51
N ASP A 353 0.65 9.48 -19.78
CA ASP A 353 -0.74 9.95 -19.87
C ASP A 353 -1.12 10.48 -21.27
N ALA A 354 -0.18 10.93 -22.06
CA ALA A 354 -0.40 11.60 -23.34
C ALA A 354 0.25 10.91 -24.53
N ASN A 355 1.32 10.11 -24.33
CA ASN A 355 2.20 9.68 -25.40
C ASN A 355 2.57 8.19 -25.30
N GLU A 356 2.70 7.53 -26.46
CA GLU A 356 3.46 6.27 -26.55
C GLU A 356 4.95 6.62 -26.63
N LEU A 357 5.74 6.07 -25.71
CA LEU A 357 7.18 6.24 -25.64
C LEU A 357 7.87 4.96 -26.08
N VAL A 358 8.94 5.09 -26.86
CA VAL A 358 9.87 4.00 -27.14
C VAL A 358 11.19 4.32 -26.48
N ILE A 359 11.60 3.48 -25.54
CA ILE A 359 12.79 3.68 -24.71
C ILE A 359 13.76 2.54 -24.95
N ASN A 360 15.00 2.87 -25.29
CA ASN A 360 16.12 1.94 -25.37
C ASN A 360 16.81 1.89 -24.00
N VAL A 361 16.88 0.71 -23.42
CA VAL A 361 17.57 0.47 -22.15
C VAL A 361 18.77 -0.42 -22.41
N SER A 362 19.96 0.11 -22.20
CA SER A 362 21.22 -0.62 -22.35
C SER A 362 21.68 -1.15 -21.00
N LEU A 363 21.89 -2.46 -20.91
CA LEU A 363 22.34 -3.15 -19.71
C LEU A 363 23.73 -3.73 -19.93
N GLU A 364 24.60 -3.58 -18.96
CA GLU A 364 25.84 -4.32 -18.79
C GLU A 364 25.63 -5.46 -17.81
N THR A 365 26.65 -6.25 -17.53
CA THR A 365 26.54 -7.45 -16.71
C THR A 365 25.97 -7.21 -15.31
N ASP A 366 26.24 -6.04 -14.72
CA ASP A 366 25.91 -5.70 -13.34
C ASP A 366 25.21 -4.34 -13.17
N ARG A 367 24.99 -3.60 -14.27
CA ARG A 367 24.46 -2.25 -14.21
C ARG A 367 23.58 -1.85 -15.40
N ILE A 368 22.73 -0.86 -15.15
CA ILE A 368 22.03 -0.09 -16.18
C ILE A 368 23.05 0.88 -16.78
N ALA A 369 23.42 0.66 -18.04
CA ALA A 369 24.49 1.42 -18.69
C ALA A 369 23.97 2.72 -19.31
N ASP A 370 22.76 2.67 -19.90
CA ASP A 370 22.13 3.82 -20.55
C ASP A 370 20.61 3.68 -20.70
N ILE A 371 19.92 4.81 -20.82
CA ILE A 371 18.49 4.91 -21.08
C ILE A 371 18.30 6.02 -22.11
N GLU A 372 17.76 5.72 -23.27
CA GLU A 372 17.63 6.64 -24.40
C GLU A 372 16.16 6.69 -24.88
N LEU A 373 15.63 7.89 -25.09
CA LEU A 373 14.32 8.09 -25.71
C LEU A 373 14.43 7.92 -27.25
N ALA A 374 14.05 6.76 -27.77
CA ALA A 374 14.08 6.47 -29.19
C ALA A 374 12.89 7.07 -29.95
N SER A 375 11.74 7.23 -29.28
CA SER A 375 10.55 7.90 -29.85
C SER A 375 9.69 8.48 -28.71
N GLY A 376 9.22 9.70 -28.90
CA GLY A 376 8.40 10.46 -27.96
C GLY A 376 8.42 11.95 -28.25
N PRO A 377 7.96 12.82 -27.34
CA PRO A 377 7.89 14.28 -27.52
C PRO A 377 9.27 14.95 -27.43
N SER A 378 10.18 14.61 -28.34
CA SER A 378 11.58 15.09 -28.32
C SER A 378 11.74 16.57 -28.61
N GLU A 379 10.70 17.28 -29.09
CA GLU A 379 10.69 18.74 -29.31
C GLU A 379 10.13 19.52 -28.10
N ASP A 380 9.52 18.82 -27.15
CA ASP A 380 9.02 19.42 -25.90
C ASP A 380 10.15 19.54 -24.88
N VAL A 381 10.56 20.78 -24.59
CA VAL A 381 11.71 21.08 -23.71
C VAL A 381 11.45 20.64 -22.27
N GLU A 382 10.23 20.76 -21.78
CA GLU A 382 9.86 20.37 -20.42
C GLU A 382 9.89 18.84 -20.29
N PHE A 383 9.31 18.14 -21.29
CA PHE A 383 9.36 16.70 -21.36
C PHE A 383 10.81 16.16 -21.40
N VAL A 384 11.67 16.72 -22.27
CA VAL A 384 13.06 16.29 -22.41
C VAL A 384 13.85 16.55 -21.11
N THR A 385 13.62 17.68 -20.45
CA THR A 385 14.30 18.02 -19.20
C THR A 385 13.94 17.01 -18.10
N SER A 386 12.66 16.70 -17.93
CA SER A 386 12.18 15.72 -16.96
C SER A 386 12.66 14.29 -17.29
N PHE A 387 12.74 13.93 -18.58
CA PHE A 387 13.29 12.64 -19.02
C PHE A 387 14.77 12.51 -18.63
N GLU A 388 15.59 13.52 -18.88
CA GLU A 388 17.01 13.49 -18.52
C GLU A 388 17.23 13.44 -17.00
N GLU A 389 16.35 14.08 -16.23
CA GLU A 389 16.43 14.05 -14.78
C GLU A 389 16.10 12.66 -14.22
N ILE A 390 14.99 12.03 -14.64
CA ILE A 390 14.65 10.67 -14.20
C ILE A 390 15.68 9.65 -14.68
N ARG A 391 16.17 9.78 -15.91
CA ARG A 391 17.28 8.98 -16.47
C ARG A 391 18.49 9.04 -15.56
N THR A 392 18.93 10.23 -15.19
CA THR A 392 20.11 10.44 -14.32
C THR A 392 19.91 9.77 -12.97
N ARG A 393 18.76 9.96 -12.32
CA ARG A 393 18.44 9.32 -11.03
C ARG A 393 18.53 7.79 -11.11
N ILE A 394 17.98 7.19 -12.18
CA ILE A 394 18.00 5.73 -12.37
C ILE A 394 19.43 5.22 -12.59
N LEU A 395 20.23 5.91 -13.41
CA LEU A 395 21.60 5.51 -13.71
C LEU A 395 22.50 5.63 -12.45
N ASP A 396 22.38 6.73 -11.70
CA ASP A 396 23.16 6.95 -10.47
C ASP A 396 22.82 5.93 -9.38
N ALA A 397 21.53 5.62 -9.23
CA ALA A 397 21.06 4.63 -8.27
C ALA A 397 21.23 3.17 -8.75
N ASN A 398 21.51 2.95 -10.03
CA ASN A 398 21.55 1.65 -10.70
C ASN A 398 20.27 0.82 -10.47
N THR A 399 19.12 1.48 -10.43
CA THR A 399 17.81 0.87 -10.19
C THR A 399 16.69 1.77 -10.73
N PRO A 400 15.56 1.21 -11.25
CA PRO A 400 14.38 1.99 -11.58
C PRO A 400 13.60 2.47 -10.34
N HIS A 401 13.96 2.02 -9.14
CA HIS A 401 13.28 2.36 -7.89
C HIS A 401 13.81 3.69 -7.32
N VAL A 402 13.54 4.77 -8.03
CA VAL A 402 13.87 6.15 -7.66
C VAL A 402 12.58 6.97 -7.60
N ASP A 403 12.61 8.10 -6.90
CA ASP A 403 11.48 9.01 -6.84
C ASP A 403 11.18 9.60 -8.22
N ALA A 404 9.89 9.74 -8.53
CA ALA A 404 9.44 10.41 -9.74
C ALA A 404 9.82 11.90 -9.73
N ILE A 405 9.85 12.50 -10.90
CA ILE A 405 10.10 13.95 -11.04
C ILE A 405 8.81 14.70 -10.74
N THR A 406 8.86 15.66 -9.83
CA THR A 406 7.72 16.49 -9.48
C THR A 406 7.19 17.24 -10.71
N GLY A 407 5.91 17.11 -11.00
CA GLY A 407 5.28 17.69 -12.19
C GLY A 407 5.40 16.85 -13.47
N ALA A 408 6.16 15.73 -13.44
CA ALA A 408 6.32 14.81 -14.56
C ALA A 408 6.19 13.34 -14.10
N THR A 409 5.26 13.07 -13.22
CA THR A 409 5.11 11.76 -12.56
C THR A 409 4.78 10.65 -13.53
N SER A 410 3.79 10.82 -14.40
CA SER A 410 3.38 9.81 -15.38
C SER A 410 4.52 9.44 -16.34
N GLN A 411 5.26 10.44 -16.83
CA GLN A 411 6.46 10.22 -17.63
C GLN A 411 7.53 9.45 -16.86
N SER A 412 7.79 9.85 -15.60
CA SER A 412 8.78 9.18 -14.74
C SER A 412 8.43 7.71 -14.54
N GLU A 413 7.16 7.40 -14.28
CA GLU A 413 6.68 6.03 -14.12
C GLU A 413 6.78 5.24 -15.43
N ALA A 414 6.50 5.85 -16.58
CA ALA A 414 6.69 5.21 -17.87
C ALA A 414 8.16 4.82 -18.10
N VAL A 415 9.11 5.71 -17.79
CA VAL A 415 10.55 5.42 -17.90
C VAL A 415 10.97 4.32 -16.94
N LYS A 416 10.58 4.39 -15.66
CA LYS A 416 10.85 3.36 -14.64
C LYS A 416 10.30 2.00 -15.06
N LYS A 417 9.09 1.95 -15.63
CA LYS A 417 8.46 0.75 -16.15
C LYS A 417 9.22 0.15 -17.35
N ALA A 418 9.72 1.00 -18.26
CA ALA A 418 10.55 0.55 -19.37
C ALA A 418 11.84 -0.12 -18.87
N VAL A 419 12.53 0.52 -17.92
CA VAL A 419 13.76 -0.02 -17.32
C VAL A 419 13.48 -1.36 -16.60
N SER A 420 12.43 -1.45 -15.81
CA SER A 420 12.04 -2.69 -15.13
C SER A 420 11.75 -3.82 -16.12
N LYS A 421 11.05 -3.53 -17.23
CA LYS A 421 10.79 -4.52 -18.29
C LYS A 421 12.08 -4.98 -18.97
N ALA A 422 13.00 -4.08 -19.27
CA ALA A 422 14.27 -4.38 -19.88
C ALA A 422 15.13 -5.27 -18.97
N MET A 423 15.21 -4.94 -17.68
CA MET A 423 15.90 -5.76 -16.68
C MET A 423 15.32 -7.17 -16.61
N LEU A 424 13.99 -7.30 -16.58
CA LEU A 424 13.32 -8.60 -16.56
C LEU A 424 13.57 -9.42 -17.83
N LYS A 425 13.54 -8.78 -19.01
CA LYS A 425 13.84 -9.45 -20.29
C LYS A 425 15.30 -9.90 -20.33
N SER A 426 16.22 -9.07 -19.87
CA SER A 426 17.64 -9.38 -19.79
C SER A 426 17.91 -10.57 -18.88
N SER A 427 17.32 -10.60 -17.68
CA SER A 427 17.43 -11.72 -16.74
C SER A 427 16.84 -13.01 -17.31
N LYS A 428 15.67 -12.94 -17.95
CA LYS A 428 15.06 -14.10 -18.63
C LYS A 428 15.90 -14.60 -19.82
N ALA A 429 16.50 -13.68 -20.60
CA ALA A 429 17.35 -14.05 -21.73
C ALA A 429 18.67 -14.69 -21.26
N LEU A 430 19.18 -14.27 -20.14
CA LEU A 430 20.34 -14.87 -19.50
C LEU A 430 20.01 -16.29 -18.98
N ALA A 431 18.86 -16.45 -18.27
CA ALA A 431 18.36 -17.73 -17.80
C ALA A 431 18.09 -18.74 -18.93
N ALA A 432 17.63 -18.27 -20.10
CA ALA A 432 17.41 -19.12 -21.26
C ALA A 432 18.71 -19.67 -21.89
N GLU A 433 19.80 -18.91 -21.82
CA GLU A 433 21.13 -19.39 -22.28
C GLU A 433 21.70 -20.47 -21.36
N GLU A 434 21.25 -20.48 -20.10
CA GLU A 434 21.67 -21.47 -19.09
C GLU A 434 20.73 -22.68 -18.98
N GLY A 435 19.67 -22.76 -19.83
CA GLY A 435 18.77 -23.91 -19.96
C GLY A 435 17.45 -23.84 -19.22
N ALA A 436 17.08 -22.66 -18.63
CA ALA A 436 15.75 -22.42 -18.09
C ALA A 436 14.76 -22.03 -19.21
N ASP A 437 13.48 -22.49 -19.14
CA ASP A 437 12.46 -22.12 -20.12
C ASP A 437 11.92 -20.70 -19.87
N PRO A 438 12.15 -19.72 -20.77
CA PRO A 438 11.74 -18.33 -20.55
C PRO A 438 10.25 -18.06 -20.81
N ASN A 439 9.47 -19.07 -21.21
CA ASN A 439 8.10 -18.89 -21.74
C ASN A 439 6.98 -19.42 -20.83
N GLU A 440 7.26 -19.82 -19.60
CA GLU A 440 6.21 -20.25 -18.68
C GLU A 440 5.42 -19.05 -18.14
N THR A 441 4.41 -18.60 -18.89
CA THR A 441 3.48 -17.55 -18.50
C THR A 441 2.20 -18.15 -17.95
N LYS A 442 1.92 -17.90 -16.67
CA LYS A 442 0.63 -18.18 -16.02
C LYS A 442 0.01 -16.88 -15.53
N SER A 443 -1.30 -16.67 -15.73
CA SER A 443 -2.04 -15.50 -15.25
C SER A 443 -2.62 -15.78 -13.86
N VAL A 444 -2.57 -14.81 -12.93
CA VAL A 444 -2.99 -15.01 -11.53
C VAL A 444 -3.50 -13.74 -10.86
N ASP A 445 -4.38 -13.92 -9.87
CA ASP A 445 -4.97 -12.88 -9.03
C ASP A 445 -4.08 -12.56 -7.81
N VAL A 446 -4.13 -11.30 -7.35
CA VAL A 446 -3.16 -10.75 -6.38
C VAL A 446 -3.68 -10.71 -4.96
N VAL A 447 -2.85 -11.07 -4.00
CA VAL A 447 -3.09 -10.91 -2.56
C VAL A 447 -2.01 -10.04 -1.93
N VAL A 448 -2.42 -8.98 -1.24
CA VAL A 448 -1.50 -8.08 -0.53
C VAL A 448 -1.43 -8.45 0.94
N VAL A 449 -0.24 -8.60 1.45
CA VAL A 449 0.00 -9.24 2.72
C VAL A 449 1.00 -8.49 3.58
N GLY A 450 0.80 -8.55 4.86
CA GLY A 450 1.81 -8.27 5.79
C GLY A 450 1.40 -7.39 6.94
N SER A 451 2.26 -7.26 7.89
CA SER A 451 2.30 -6.11 8.76
C SER A 451 2.35 -4.87 7.87
N GLY A 452 1.20 -4.34 7.49
CA GLY A 452 1.12 -3.28 6.50
C GLY A 452 0.84 -3.70 5.05
N GLY A 453 0.07 -4.77 4.79
CA GLY A 453 -0.41 -5.10 3.43
C GLY A 453 -1.17 -3.97 2.76
N ALA A 454 -1.84 -3.11 3.53
CA ALA A 454 -2.27 -1.81 3.05
C ALA A 454 -1.09 -0.87 2.72
N GLY A 455 0.12 -1.06 3.28
CA GLY A 455 1.35 -0.40 2.83
C GLY A 455 1.77 -0.83 1.45
N LEU A 456 1.61 -2.11 1.13
CA LEU A 456 1.90 -2.63 -0.19
C LEU A 456 0.81 -2.21 -1.20
N ALA A 457 -0.47 -2.28 -0.83
CA ALA A 457 -1.57 -1.74 -1.63
C ALA A 457 -1.47 -0.22 -1.79
N ALA A 458 -1.05 0.50 -0.75
CA ALA A 458 -0.78 1.94 -0.80
C ALA A 458 0.42 2.30 -1.66
N ALA A 459 1.48 1.50 -1.61
CA ALA A 459 2.64 1.70 -2.46
C ALA A 459 2.31 1.46 -3.94
N ILE A 460 1.36 0.54 -4.26
CA ILE A 460 0.87 0.34 -5.62
C ILE A 460 0.01 1.52 -6.04
N GLN A 461 -0.88 1.97 -5.20
CA GLN A 461 -1.79 3.05 -5.52
C GLN A 461 -1.06 4.40 -5.55
N ALA A 462 -0.12 4.65 -4.65
CA ALA A 462 0.78 5.80 -4.74
C ALA A 462 1.75 5.71 -5.94
N HIS A 463 2.06 4.51 -6.42
CA HIS A 463 2.83 4.29 -7.64
C HIS A 463 1.96 4.50 -8.90
N ASP A 464 0.67 4.14 -8.85
CA ASP A 464 -0.28 4.33 -9.96
C ASP A 464 -0.89 5.75 -9.98
N GLU A 465 -0.76 6.52 -8.91
CA GLU A 465 -1.31 7.88 -8.77
C GLU A 465 -0.23 8.99 -8.64
N GLY A 466 1.06 8.65 -8.71
CA GLY A 466 2.20 9.58 -8.67
C GLY A 466 2.83 9.72 -7.31
#